data_c95ccba8e422ce0408ba90084cd5d64c
#
_entry.id   c95ccba8e422ce0408ba90084cd5d64c
#
_cell.length_a   1.000
_cell.length_b   1.000
_cell.length_c   1.000
_cell.angle_alpha   90.00
_cell.angle_beta   90.00
_cell.angle_gamma   90.00
#
_symmetry.space_group_name_H-M   'P 1'
#
loop_
_entity.id
_entity.type
_entity.pdbx_description
1 polymer ?
#
loop_
_entity_poly.entity_id
_entity_poly.type
_entity_poly.pdbx_seq_one_letter_code
_entity_poly.pdbx_strand_id
1 'polypeptide(L)'
;IKESDAPQENRLNNYIRSKLASEKLFKDYPDVSSVILRPRGLFGIGDTSILPRVLNLSQKIGIPLIGDGRQLMDMTCVENVALAIRLALETPQAAGEVYNITNGEPRAFRNLIEETLRGLGYPIRYRKIPAPLVSAISSSLEFIYKSLKLKGEPALTRYTYYLLRYSQTLDISKAERDLGYRPKITISEGIEQYVQDYRKH
;
A
#
# COMPACT_ATOMS: atom_id res chain seq x y z
N ILE A 1 1.01 -8.47 10.84
CA ILE A 1 1.56 -9.40 9.82
C ILE A 1 3.08 -9.25 9.85
N LYS A 2 3.80 -10.32 10.18
CA LYS A 2 5.26 -10.38 10.16
C LYS A 2 5.77 -10.78 8.77
N GLU A 3 7.08 -10.66 8.54
CA GLU A 3 7.73 -11.07 7.30
C GLU A 3 7.56 -12.56 7.02
N SER A 4 7.54 -13.38 8.08
CA SER A 4 7.31 -14.84 8.03
C SER A 4 5.89 -15.22 7.61
N ASP A 5 4.92 -14.34 7.80
CA ASP A 5 3.51 -14.59 7.51
C ASP A 5 3.19 -14.38 6.02
N ALA A 6 4.16 -13.89 5.24
CA ALA A 6 3.98 -13.69 3.80
C ALA A 6 3.71 -15.02 3.09
N PRO A 7 2.66 -15.11 2.28
CA PRO A 7 2.32 -16.34 1.59
C PRO A 7 3.43 -16.71 0.58
N GLN A 8 3.76 -18.00 0.50
CA GLN A 8 4.72 -18.52 -0.48
C GLN A 8 4.21 -18.38 -1.92
N GLU A 9 2.91 -18.44 -2.09
CA GLU A 9 2.23 -18.22 -3.36
C GLU A 9 1.01 -17.32 -3.15
N ASN A 10 0.81 -16.39 -4.08
CA ASN A 10 -0.40 -15.58 -4.13
C ASN A 10 -0.85 -15.45 -5.58
N ARG A 11 -2.10 -15.82 -5.84
CA ARG A 11 -2.68 -15.83 -7.19
C ARG A 11 -3.73 -14.74 -7.40
N LEU A 12 -3.81 -13.75 -6.46
CA LEU A 12 -4.83 -12.70 -6.52
C LEU A 12 -4.62 -11.77 -7.72
N ASN A 13 -3.39 -11.37 -8.01
CA ASN A 13 -3.08 -10.57 -9.19
C ASN A 13 -1.64 -10.79 -9.70
N ASN A 14 -1.35 -10.29 -10.88
CA ASN A 14 -0.05 -10.45 -11.53
C ASN A 14 1.04 -9.63 -10.82
N TYR A 15 0.70 -8.48 -10.25
CA TYR A 15 1.64 -7.65 -9.50
C TYR A 15 2.23 -8.42 -8.30
N ILE A 16 1.36 -9.00 -7.45
CA ILE A 16 1.82 -9.78 -6.29
C ILE A 16 2.65 -10.99 -6.75
N ARG A 17 2.19 -11.67 -7.81
CA ARG A 17 2.95 -12.81 -8.36
C ARG A 17 4.33 -12.42 -8.82
N SER A 18 4.48 -11.30 -9.54
CA SER A 18 5.78 -10.82 -10.00
C SER A 18 6.70 -10.43 -8.84
N LYS A 19 6.17 -9.78 -7.80
CA LYS A 19 6.94 -9.43 -6.60
C LYS A 19 7.44 -10.66 -5.85
N LEU A 20 6.58 -11.65 -5.63
CA LEU A 20 6.99 -12.91 -5.01
C LEU A 20 8.01 -13.69 -5.86
N ALA A 21 7.86 -13.68 -7.18
CA ALA A 21 8.84 -14.30 -8.08
C ALA A 21 10.19 -13.57 -7.99
N SER A 22 10.20 -12.23 -7.96
CA SER A 22 11.42 -11.44 -7.80
C SER A 22 12.12 -11.73 -6.48
N GLU A 23 11.38 -11.84 -5.37
CA GLU A 23 11.99 -12.20 -4.08
C GLU A 23 12.60 -13.61 -4.09
N LYS A 24 11.98 -14.56 -4.80
CA LYS A 24 12.54 -15.92 -4.95
C LYS A 24 13.85 -15.94 -5.72
N LEU A 25 13.97 -15.10 -6.77
CA LEU A 25 15.19 -15.02 -7.56
C LEU A 25 16.43 -14.68 -6.73
N PHE A 26 16.32 -13.82 -5.71
CA PHE A 26 17.48 -13.50 -4.87
C PHE A 26 18.04 -14.70 -4.11
N LYS A 27 17.22 -15.73 -3.84
CA LYS A 27 17.68 -16.97 -3.21
C LYS A 27 18.52 -17.84 -4.16
N ASP A 28 18.30 -17.67 -5.47
CA ASP A 28 19.02 -18.42 -6.50
C ASP A 28 20.39 -17.78 -6.81
N TYR A 29 20.66 -16.57 -6.27
CA TYR A 29 21.89 -15.81 -6.46
C TYR A 29 22.53 -15.45 -5.11
N PRO A 30 23.02 -16.44 -4.33
CA PRO A 30 23.54 -16.20 -2.97
C PRO A 30 24.80 -15.33 -2.94
N ASP A 31 25.54 -15.25 -4.05
CA ASP A 31 26.72 -14.40 -4.18
C ASP A 31 26.39 -12.90 -4.31
N VAL A 32 25.12 -12.55 -4.54
CA VAL A 32 24.67 -11.17 -4.60
C VAL A 32 24.18 -10.73 -3.23
N SER A 33 24.93 -9.85 -2.57
CA SER A 33 24.48 -9.25 -1.32
C SER A 33 23.25 -8.41 -1.57
N SER A 34 22.11 -8.81 -1.02
CA SER A 34 20.82 -8.17 -1.25
C SER A 34 20.01 -8.05 0.04
N VAL A 35 19.19 -7.00 0.13
CA VAL A 35 18.20 -6.79 1.20
C VAL A 35 16.85 -6.56 0.55
N ILE A 36 15.81 -7.20 1.05
CA ILE A 36 14.45 -7.02 0.56
C ILE A 36 13.68 -6.12 1.53
N LEU A 37 13.25 -4.96 1.04
CA LEU A 37 12.35 -4.08 1.76
C LEU A 37 10.94 -4.20 1.18
N ARG A 38 9.95 -4.39 2.04
CA ARG A 38 8.52 -4.50 1.68
C ARG A 38 7.75 -3.29 2.19
N PRO A 39 7.85 -2.13 1.52
CA PRO A 39 7.07 -0.96 1.91
C PRO A 39 5.60 -1.15 1.56
N ARG A 40 4.70 -0.63 2.40
CA ARG A 40 3.27 -0.71 2.18
C ARG A 40 2.63 0.66 2.05
N GLY A 41 1.75 0.82 1.03
CA GLY A 41 0.95 2.03 0.88
C GLY A 41 1.81 3.30 0.72
N LEU A 42 2.71 3.30 -0.28
CA LEU A 42 3.60 4.43 -0.54
C LEU A 42 2.82 5.70 -0.87
N PHE A 43 3.15 6.79 -0.20
CA PHE A 43 2.60 8.11 -0.46
C PHE A 43 3.65 9.21 -0.17
N GLY A 44 3.39 10.41 -0.61
CA GLY A 44 4.27 11.57 -0.40
C GLY A 44 4.41 12.43 -1.64
N ILE A 45 5.39 13.34 -1.66
CA ILE A 45 5.68 14.17 -2.82
C ILE A 45 6.00 13.27 -4.03
N GLY A 46 5.38 13.59 -5.18
CA GLY A 46 5.53 12.79 -6.40
C GLY A 46 4.66 11.52 -6.46
N ASP A 47 3.71 11.31 -5.52
CA ASP A 47 2.77 10.19 -5.62
C ASP A 47 1.87 10.34 -6.84
N THR A 48 1.96 9.37 -7.75
CA THR A 48 1.14 9.27 -8.98
C THR A 48 0.07 8.19 -8.88
N SER A 49 -0.07 7.52 -7.76
CA SER A 49 -0.89 6.30 -7.64
C SER A 49 -2.00 6.35 -6.60
N ILE A 50 -1.68 6.56 -5.33
CA ILE A 50 -2.66 6.45 -4.23
C ILE A 50 -3.46 7.73 -4.09
N LEU A 51 -2.80 8.84 -3.77
CA LEU A 51 -3.47 10.11 -3.51
C LEU A 51 -4.20 10.68 -4.73
N PRO A 52 -3.62 10.67 -5.95
CA PRO A 52 -4.34 11.07 -7.16
C PRO A 52 -5.57 10.22 -7.45
N ARG A 53 -5.52 8.90 -7.16
CA ARG A 53 -6.68 8.02 -7.32
C ARG A 53 -7.79 8.38 -6.32
N VAL A 54 -7.44 8.66 -5.07
CA VAL A 54 -8.39 9.14 -4.05
C VAL A 54 -9.08 10.42 -4.52
N LEU A 55 -8.31 11.39 -5.01
CA LEU A 55 -8.84 12.64 -5.55
C LEU A 55 -9.81 12.43 -6.71
N ASN A 56 -9.40 11.66 -7.70
CA ASN A 56 -10.23 11.36 -8.87
C ASN A 56 -11.55 10.67 -8.47
N LEU A 57 -11.51 9.73 -7.53
CA LEU A 57 -12.71 9.08 -7.01
C LEU A 57 -13.62 10.07 -6.28
N SER A 58 -13.05 10.91 -5.40
CA SER A 58 -13.81 11.92 -4.65
C SER A 58 -14.57 12.87 -5.57
N GLN A 59 -13.93 13.31 -6.66
CA GLN A 59 -14.52 14.24 -7.60
C GLN A 59 -15.61 13.60 -8.49
N LYS A 60 -15.41 12.36 -8.94
CA LYS A 60 -16.30 11.73 -9.93
C LYS A 60 -17.47 10.98 -9.33
N ILE A 61 -17.19 10.03 -8.45
CA ILE A 61 -18.21 9.07 -7.99
C ILE A 61 -18.32 8.97 -6.48
N GLY A 62 -17.42 9.62 -5.74
CA GLY A 62 -17.25 9.46 -4.31
C GLY A 62 -16.37 8.28 -3.94
N ILE A 63 -15.84 8.32 -2.71
CA ILE A 63 -14.95 7.30 -2.19
C ILE A 63 -15.75 6.03 -1.85
N PRO A 64 -15.43 4.87 -2.44
CA PRO A 64 -16.13 3.63 -2.12
C PRO A 64 -15.82 3.22 -0.68
N LEU A 65 -16.87 2.99 0.11
CA LEU A 65 -16.77 2.57 1.48
C LEU A 65 -17.45 1.21 1.66
N ILE A 66 -16.67 0.19 2.04
CA ILE A 66 -17.17 -1.13 2.39
C ILE A 66 -17.21 -1.22 3.91
N GLY A 67 -18.41 -1.28 4.48
CA GLY A 67 -18.60 -1.15 5.93
C GLY A 67 -18.55 0.31 6.39
N ASP A 68 -17.86 0.57 7.50
CA ASP A 68 -17.75 1.88 8.13
C ASP A 68 -16.42 2.61 7.89
N GLY A 69 -15.48 1.96 7.20
CA GLY A 69 -14.15 2.52 6.91
C GLY A 69 -13.19 2.52 8.09
N ARG A 70 -13.46 1.73 9.13
CA ARG A 70 -12.61 1.60 10.32
C ARG A 70 -11.47 0.59 10.17
N GLN A 71 -11.40 -0.14 9.05
CA GLN A 71 -10.28 -1.03 8.79
C GLN A 71 -8.96 -0.26 8.86
N LEU A 72 -8.01 -0.82 9.59
CA LEU A 72 -6.69 -0.23 9.75
C LEU A 72 -5.83 -0.51 8.53
N MET A 73 -5.13 0.51 8.08
CA MET A 73 -4.19 0.43 6.96
C MET A 73 -2.85 1.04 7.37
N ASP A 74 -1.80 0.43 6.90
CA ASP A 74 -0.48 1.04 6.93
C ASP A 74 -0.24 1.85 5.68
N MET A 75 0.41 2.97 5.90
CA MET A 75 0.98 3.84 4.87
C MET A 75 2.46 4.06 5.15
N THR A 76 3.22 4.35 4.11
CA THR A 76 4.65 4.63 4.23
C THR A 76 4.98 5.90 3.47
N CYS A 77 5.43 6.92 4.17
CA CYS A 77 5.90 8.15 3.53
C CYS A 77 7.19 7.83 2.73
N VAL A 78 7.31 8.38 1.54
CA VAL A 78 8.43 8.08 0.63
C VAL A 78 9.78 8.41 1.26
N GLU A 79 9.88 9.44 2.09
CA GLU A 79 11.09 9.83 2.83
C GLU A 79 11.49 8.76 3.86
N ASN A 80 10.51 8.11 4.49
CA ASN A 80 10.77 6.99 5.41
C ASN A 80 11.23 5.73 4.66
N VAL A 81 10.78 5.54 3.42
CA VAL A 81 11.33 4.47 2.56
C VAL A 81 12.78 4.76 2.20
N ALA A 82 13.09 6.00 1.83
CA ALA A 82 14.47 6.41 1.55
C ALA A 82 15.38 6.22 2.78
N LEU A 83 14.87 6.55 3.98
CA LEU A 83 15.57 6.26 5.24
C LEU A 83 15.82 4.75 5.40
N ALA A 84 14.81 3.90 5.18
CA ALA A 84 14.94 2.46 5.31
C ALA A 84 15.97 1.88 4.31
N ILE A 85 15.99 2.37 3.06
CA ILE A 85 16.98 1.98 2.05
C ILE A 85 18.39 2.34 2.54
N ARG A 86 18.60 3.57 3.02
CA ARG A 86 19.90 4.01 3.53
C ARG A 86 20.38 3.14 4.70
N LEU A 87 19.51 2.91 5.69
CA LEU A 87 19.84 2.07 6.85
C LEU A 87 20.17 0.63 6.45
N ALA A 88 19.44 0.06 5.50
CA ALA A 88 19.71 -1.29 4.98
C ALA A 88 21.09 -1.37 4.29
N LEU A 89 21.50 -0.32 3.56
CA LEU A 89 22.81 -0.25 2.91
C LEU A 89 23.96 -0.05 3.93
N GLU A 90 23.68 0.65 5.03
CA GLU A 90 24.64 0.93 6.11
C GLU A 90 24.79 -0.24 7.11
N THR A 91 23.93 -1.29 6.99
CA THR A 91 23.88 -2.45 7.92
C THR A 91 24.31 -3.72 7.22
N PRO A 92 25.61 -4.14 7.25
CA PRO A 92 26.07 -5.35 6.58
C PRO A 92 25.33 -6.63 7.01
N GLN A 93 24.87 -6.70 8.26
CA GLN A 93 24.14 -7.83 8.81
C GLN A 93 22.71 -7.98 8.21
N ALA A 94 22.23 -6.97 7.48
CA ALA A 94 20.96 -7.03 6.79
C ALA A 94 21.01 -7.86 5.49
N ALA A 95 22.19 -8.26 5.03
CA ALA A 95 22.34 -9.04 3.82
C ALA A 95 21.56 -10.38 3.90
N GLY A 96 20.76 -10.67 2.89
CA GLY A 96 19.90 -11.86 2.82
C GLY A 96 18.56 -11.71 3.56
N GLU A 97 18.36 -10.63 4.29
CA GLU A 97 17.18 -10.41 5.14
C GLU A 97 16.03 -9.70 4.41
N VAL A 98 14.84 -9.88 4.96
CA VAL A 98 13.59 -9.24 4.48
C VAL A 98 13.02 -8.39 5.60
N TYR A 99 12.58 -7.18 5.30
CA TYR A 99 12.00 -6.25 6.27
C TYR A 99 10.69 -5.65 5.78
N ASN A 100 9.67 -5.69 6.61
CA ASN A 100 8.48 -4.87 6.44
C ASN A 100 8.79 -3.41 6.79
N ILE A 101 8.30 -2.48 5.96
CA ILE A 101 8.53 -1.04 6.14
C ILE A 101 7.20 -0.31 6.11
N THR A 102 6.86 0.37 7.20
CA THR A 102 5.70 1.27 7.30
C THR A 102 6.05 2.47 8.15
N ASN A 103 5.13 3.41 8.28
CA ASN A 103 5.28 4.51 9.25
C ASN A 103 5.13 4.06 10.72
N GLY A 104 4.78 2.78 10.97
CA GLY A 104 4.48 2.33 12.34
C GLY A 104 3.23 2.96 12.96
N GLU A 105 2.41 3.62 12.16
CA GLU A 105 1.20 4.34 12.54
C GLU A 105 -0.04 3.78 11.81
N PRO A 106 -0.57 2.60 12.18
CA PRO A 106 -1.78 2.09 11.55
C PRO A 106 -2.95 3.05 11.73
N ARG A 107 -3.56 3.49 10.62
CA ARG A 107 -4.68 4.43 10.64
C ARG A 107 -5.93 3.85 10.00
N ALA A 108 -7.10 4.24 10.49
CA ALA A 108 -8.35 3.89 9.85
C ALA A 108 -8.41 4.48 8.43
N PHE A 109 -8.81 3.67 7.44
CA PHE A 109 -8.96 4.10 6.05
C PHE A 109 -9.72 5.42 5.92
N ARG A 110 -10.83 5.54 6.66
CA ARG A 110 -11.64 6.74 6.67
C ARG A 110 -10.86 7.97 7.11
N ASN A 111 -10.06 7.86 8.18
CA ASN A 111 -9.30 8.99 8.72
C ASN A 111 -8.24 9.47 7.71
N LEU A 112 -7.55 8.55 7.05
CA LEU A 112 -6.56 8.86 6.00
C LEU A 112 -7.20 9.65 4.85
N ILE A 113 -8.37 9.19 4.37
CA ILE A 113 -9.11 9.86 3.31
C ILE A 113 -9.57 11.25 3.74
N GLU A 114 -10.15 11.36 4.94
CA GLU A 114 -10.65 12.63 5.45
C GLU A 114 -9.54 13.66 5.63
N GLU A 115 -8.41 13.28 6.19
CA GLU A 115 -7.26 14.15 6.39
C GLU A 115 -6.72 14.66 5.05
N THR A 116 -6.53 13.76 4.08
CA THR A 116 -6.04 14.12 2.75
C THR A 116 -7.00 15.08 2.03
N LEU A 117 -8.29 14.74 1.96
CA LEU A 117 -9.26 15.55 1.23
C LEU A 117 -9.49 16.91 1.88
N ARG A 118 -9.52 17.00 3.22
CA ARG A 118 -9.60 18.29 3.94
C ARG A 118 -8.37 19.15 3.65
N GLY A 119 -7.18 18.58 3.73
CA GLY A 119 -5.94 19.29 3.41
C GLY A 119 -5.94 19.87 1.99
N LEU A 120 -6.50 19.16 1.04
CA LEU A 120 -6.59 19.58 -0.37
C LEU A 120 -7.82 20.50 -0.66
N GLY A 121 -8.72 20.71 0.30
CA GLY A 121 -9.92 21.52 0.12
C GLY A 121 -11.04 20.84 -0.67
N TYR A 122 -11.00 19.51 -0.80
CA TYR A 122 -12.03 18.77 -1.53
C TYR A 122 -13.15 18.26 -0.64
N PRO A 123 -14.39 18.18 -1.16
CA PRO A 123 -15.51 17.65 -0.40
C PRO A 123 -15.36 16.15 -0.16
N ILE A 124 -15.70 15.72 1.06
CA ILE A 124 -15.67 14.32 1.44
C ILE A 124 -17.01 13.70 1.09
N ARG A 125 -17.03 12.86 0.08
CA ARG A 125 -18.22 12.13 -0.38
C ARG A 125 -17.96 10.64 -0.32
N TYR A 126 -18.71 9.93 0.52
CA TYR A 126 -18.64 8.47 0.60
C TYR A 126 -19.79 7.81 -0.17
N ARG A 127 -19.46 6.76 -0.87
CA ARG A 127 -20.42 5.86 -1.49
C ARG A 127 -20.35 4.51 -0.79
N LYS A 128 -21.31 4.28 0.11
CA LYS A 128 -21.42 2.99 0.80
C LYS A 128 -21.83 1.91 -0.20
N ILE A 129 -21.07 0.83 -0.25
CA ILE A 129 -21.33 -0.30 -1.13
C ILE A 129 -21.42 -1.56 -0.27
N PRO A 130 -22.51 -2.34 -0.36
CA PRO A 130 -22.63 -3.60 0.38
C PRO A 130 -21.51 -4.57 0.00
N ALA A 131 -20.82 -5.14 1.01
CA ALA A 131 -19.70 -6.06 0.80
C ALA A 131 -20.02 -7.25 -0.13
N PRO A 132 -21.19 -7.92 -0.03
CA PRO A 132 -21.54 -9.01 -0.94
C PRO A 132 -21.60 -8.56 -2.40
N LEU A 133 -22.11 -7.35 -2.66
CA LEU A 133 -22.23 -6.81 -4.01
C LEU A 133 -20.84 -6.53 -4.61
N VAL A 134 -19.93 -5.95 -3.83
CA VAL A 134 -18.55 -5.69 -4.29
C VAL A 134 -17.83 -7.02 -4.59
N SER A 135 -18.00 -8.02 -3.74
CA SER A 135 -17.42 -9.36 -3.93
C SER A 135 -17.94 -10.02 -5.20
N ALA A 136 -19.25 -9.97 -5.44
CA ALA A 136 -19.85 -10.54 -6.64
C ALA A 136 -19.39 -9.83 -7.92
N ILE A 137 -19.42 -8.49 -7.92
CA ILE A 137 -18.98 -7.68 -9.08
C ILE A 137 -17.51 -7.93 -9.38
N SER A 138 -16.62 -7.90 -8.38
CA SER A 138 -15.20 -8.12 -8.61
C SER A 138 -14.91 -9.50 -9.18
N SER A 139 -15.57 -10.54 -8.68
CA SER A 139 -15.42 -11.91 -9.18
C SER A 139 -15.92 -12.05 -10.62
N SER A 140 -17.06 -11.44 -10.93
CA SER A 140 -17.63 -11.45 -12.28
C SER A 140 -16.75 -10.70 -13.28
N LEU A 141 -16.22 -9.53 -12.89
CA LEU A 141 -15.31 -8.75 -13.75
C LEU A 141 -14.00 -9.51 -14.02
N GLU A 142 -13.39 -10.11 -13.00
CA GLU A 142 -12.18 -10.92 -13.17
C GLU A 142 -12.45 -12.13 -14.10
N PHE A 143 -13.60 -12.78 -13.95
CA PHE A 143 -14.00 -13.89 -14.82
C PHE A 143 -14.16 -13.43 -16.28
N ILE A 144 -14.84 -12.31 -16.53
CA ILE A 144 -15.03 -11.74 -17.87
C ILE A 144 -13.69 -11.39 -18.51
N TYR A 145 -12.82 -10.65 -17.78
CA TYR A 145 -11.50 -10.27 -18.28
C TYR A 145 -10.64 -11.47 -18.64
N LYS A 146 -10.67 -12.51 -17.81
CA LYS A 146 -9.93 -13.75 -18.04
C LYS A 146 -10.49 -14.53 -19.22
N SER A 147 -11.83 -14.68 -19.32
CA SER A 147 -12.51 -15.45 -20.37
C SER A 147 -12.34 -14.79 -21.74
N LEU A 148 -12.46 -13.48 -21.81
CA LEU A 148 -12.32 -12.70 -23.05
C LEU A 148 -10.87 -12.30 -23.35
N LYS A 149 -9.90 -12.72 -22.52
CA LYS A 149 -8.46 -12.37 -22.62
C LYS A 149 -8.23 -10.86 -22.80
N LEU A 150 -9.01 -10.03 -22.10
CA LEU A 150 -8.90 -8.58 -22.18
C LEU A 150 -7.54 -8.12 -21.64
N LYS A 151 -6.97 -7.09 -22.25
CA LYS A 151 -5.72 -6.49 -21.79
C LYS A 151 -5.95 -5.65 -20.53
N GLY A 152 -5.02 -5.74 -19.56
CA GLY A 152 -5.08 -4.99 -18.32
C GLY A 152 -5.83 -5.73 -17.20
N GLU A 153 -6.11 -5.01 -16.13
CA GLU A 153 -6.87 -5.49 -14.96
C GLU A 153 -8.19 -4.71 -14.85
N PRO A 154 -9.29 -5.35 -14.38
CA PRO A 154 -10.54 -4.65 -14.15
C PRO A 154 -10.38 -3.57 -13.08
N ALA A 155 -11.18 -2.50 -13.17
CA ALA A 155 -11.14 -1.39 -12.22
C ALA A 155 -11.45 -1.82 -10.77
N LEU A 156 -12.23 -2.89 -10.58
CA LEU A 156 -12.52 -3.51 -9.31
C LEU A 156 -12.11 -4.99 -9.35
N THR A 157 -11.13 -5.34 -8.54
CA THR A 157 -10.62 -6.70 -8.39
C THR A 157 -10.93 -7.25 -7.01
N ARG A 158 -10.85 -8.56 -6.84
CA ARG A 158 -10.92 -9.20 -5.51
C ARG A 158 -9.82 -8.65 -4.59
N TYR A 159 -8.66 -8.34 -5.12
CA TYR A 159 -7.59 -7.71 -4.36
C TYR A 159 -8.02 -6.34 -3.81
N THR A 160 -8.59 -5.47 -4.64
CA THR A 160 -9.14 -4.17 -4.21
C THR A 160 -10.24 -4.34 -3.15
N TYR A 161 -11.12 -5.34 -3.34
CA TYR A 161 -12.13 -5.67 -2.33
C TYR A 161 -11.50 -6.02 -0.97
N TYR A 162 -10.48 -6.88 -0.93
CA TYR A 162 -9.80 -7.25 0.31
C TYR A 162 -9.11 -6.05 0.98
N LEU A 163 -8.46 -5.19 0.19
CA LEU A 163 -7.85 -3.96 0.70
C LEU A 163 -8.85 -3.04 1.40
N LEU A 164 -10.04 -2.89 0.82
CA LEU A 164 -11.08 -2.00 1.34
C LEU A 164 -11.93 -2.64 2.45
N ARG A 165 -11.84 -3.94 2.65
CA ARG A 165 -12.70 -4.68 3.61
C ARG A 165 -12.00 -5.04 4.91
N TYR A 166 -10.72 -5.36 4.87
CA TYR A 166 -10.00 -5.93 6.00
C TYR A 166 -8.85 -5.05 6.45
N SER A 167 -8.61 -5.03 7.76
CA SER A 167 -7.40 -4.42 8.32
C SER A 167 -6.16 -5.18 7.86
N GLN A 168 -5.14 -4.43 7.46
CA GLN A 168 -3.88 -4.99 6.98
C GLN A 168 -2.74 -4.13 7.51
N THR A 169 -2.16 -4.58 8.61
CA THR A 169 -1.04 -3.91 9.26
C THR A 169 0.18 -4.82 9.31
N LEU A 170 1.35 -4.26 9.08
CA LEU A 170 2.62 -4.95 9.08
C LEU A 170 3.36 -4.70 10.39
N ASP A 171 3.98 -5.73 10.93
CA ASP A 171 4.91 -5.61 12.05
C ASP A 171 6.27 -5.16 11.52
N ILE A 172 6.77 -4.04 11.99
CA ILE A 172 8.08 -3.47 11.62
C ILE A 172 9.15 -3.69 12.69
N SER A 173 8.84 -4.43 13.76
CA SER A 173 9.75 -4.64 14.90
C SER A 173 11.11 -5.22 14.48
N LYS A 174 11.13 -6.01 13.39
CA LYS A 174 12.38 -6.52 12.84
C LYS A 174 13.25 -5.40 12.25
N ALA A 175 12.67 -4.53 11.44
CA ALA A 175 13.38 -3.37 10.89
C ALA A 175 13.86 -2.41 11.99
N GLU A 176 13.04 -2.22 13.03
CA GLU A 176 13.41 -1.41 14.18
C GLU A 176 14.62 -1.97 14.94
N ARG A 177 14.65 -3.28 15.17
CA ARG A 177 15.70 -3.95 15.92
C ARG A 177 16.99 -4.07 15.12
N ASP A 178 16.90 -4.52 13.87
CA ASP A 178 18.07 -4.92 13.07
C ASP A 178 18.68 -3.74 12.31
N LEU A 179 17.87 -2.80 11.83
CA LEU A 179 18.29 -1.64 11.05
C LEU A 179 18.30 -0.34 11.90
N GLY A 180 17.76 -0.36 13.11
CA GLY A 180 17.49 0.87 13.85
C GLY A 180 16.45 1.77 13.17
N TYR A 181 15.59 1.19 12.34
CA TYR A 181 14.57 1.95 11.60
C TYR A 181 13.60 2.65 12.56
N ARG A 182 13.52 3.95 12.45
CA ARG A 182 12.55 4.80 13.14
C ARG A 182 12.00 5.79 12.13
N PRO A 183 10.72 5.69 11.73
CA PRO A 183 10.10 6.65 10.84
C PRO A 183 10.28 8.08 11.35
N LYS A 184 10.72 9.00 10.51
CA LYS A 184 10.99 10.39 10.86
C LYS A 184 9.84 11.32 10.50
N ILE A 185 9.10 10.97 9.46
CA ILE A 185 7.94 11.73 8.98
C ILE A 185 6.70 10.97 9.39
N THR A 186 5.80 11.59 10.13
CA THR A 186 4.50 11.03 10.48
C THR A 186 3.58 10.97 9.25
N ILE A 187 2.50 10.21 9.31
CA ILE A 187 1.51 10.17 8.22
C ILE A 187 0.92 11.57 7.98
N SER A 188 0.61 12.30 9.04
CA SER A 188 0.03 13.65 8.94
C SER A 188 1.01 14.64 8.29
N GLU A 189 2.27 14.64 8.69
CA GLU A 189 3.31 15.48 8.07
C GLU A 189 3.50 15.14 6.59
N GLY A 190 3.53 13.86 6.22
CA GLY A 190 3.65 13.45 4.83
C GLY A 190 2.44 13.85 3.98
N ILE A 191 1.22 13.79 4.53
CA ILE A 191 0.02 14.30 3.87
C ILE A 191 0.11 15.83 3.70
N GLU A 192 0.55 16.56 4.72
CA GLU A 192 0.72 18.01 4.65
C GLU A 192 1.74 18.41 3.57
N GLN A 193 2.89 17.73 3.51
CA GLN A 193 3.91 17.95 2.48
C GLN A 193 3.33 17.70 1.07
N TYR A 194 2.60 16.62 0.88
CA TYR A 194 1.92 16.34 -0.39
C TYR A 194 0.91 17.43 -0.75
N VAL A 195 0.10 17.90 0.20
CA VAL A 195 -0.88 18.98 0.01
C VAL A 195 -0.21 20.28 -0.40
N GLN A 196 0.91 20.63 0.25
CA GLN A 196 1.68 21.82 -0.07
C GLN A 196 2.29 21.75 -1.47
N ASP A 197 2.80 20.58 -1.87
CA ASP A 197 3.35 20.36 -3.20
C ASP A 197 2.25 20.41 -4.28
N TYR A 198 1.14 19.72 -4.05
CA TYR A 198 -0.01 19.70 -4.96
C TYR A 198 -0.56 21.11 -5.26
N ARG A 199 -0.54 22.02 -4.28
CA ARG A 199 -1.02 23.40 -4.44
C ARG A 199 -0.09 24.30 -5.25
N LYS A 200 1.14 23.89 -5.50
CA LYS A 200 2.13 24.63 -6.32
C LYS A 200 1.98 24.35 -7.82
N HIS A 201 1.30 23.26 -8.15
CA HIS A 201 1.08 22.76 -9.51
C HIS A 201 -0.39 22.81 -9.90
#